data_d34b8c44ebdd4818a18edec14ee83736
#
_entry.id   d34b8c44ebdd4818a18edec14ee83736
#
_cell.length_a   1.000
_cell.length_b   1.000
_cell.length_c   1.000
_cell.angle_alpha   90.00
_cell.angle_beta   90.00
_cell.angle_gamma   90.00
#
_symmetry.space_group_name_H-M   'P 1'
#
loop_
_entity.id
_entity.type
_entity.pdbx_description
1 polymer ?
#
loop_
_entity_poly.entity_id
_entity_poly.type
_entity_poly.pdbx_seq_one_letter_code
_entity_poly.pdbx_strand_id
1 'polypeptide(L)'
;MKNVYEECPTFESEKWLLRFVEKSDAEDLLKVYGDKNALPFFNSDNCDGDNFYYHTKELMNKAIDFWLYSYKEKWFVRWAIVEKSTDKVIGTIEMFKRLSEDAFNESGILRLDVGSSYEKAEVLKEIMSLIIPHSFEMFDCKQLATKIPIYAVERALAAQAFGFEKTDKLLVAKDGVAFNGYWIYK
;
A
#
# COMPACT_ATOMS: atom_id res chain seq x y z
N MET A 1 2.93 7.10 -20.01
CA MET A 1 2.00 6.00 -19.58
C MET A 1 0.57 6.53 -19.63
N LYS A 2 -0.48 5.67 -19.85
CA LYS A 2 -1.87 6.10 -19.67
C LYS A 2 -2.10 6.53 -18.23
N ASN A 3 -3.08 7.40 -17.99
CA ASN A 3 -3.45 7.81 -16.64
C ASN A 3 -3.89 6.57 -15.84
N VAL A 4 -3.28 6.34 -14.69
CA VAL A 4 -3.55 5.18 -13.82
C VAL A 4 -5.00 5.04 -13.40
N TYR A 5 -5.76 6.14 -13.41
CA TYR A 5 -7.20 6.16 -13.09
C TYR A 5 -8.12 5.94 -14.32
N GLU A 6 -7.56 5.86 -15.53
CA GLU A 6 -8.31 5.48 -16.74
C GLU A 6 -8.19 3.98 -16.98
N GLU A 7 -6.99 3.43 -16.72
CA GLU A 7 -6.72 2.01 -16.82
C GLU A 7 -5.68 1.64 -15.76
N CYS A 8 -6.09 0.84 -14.79
CA CYS A 8 -5.19 0.34 -13.76
C CYS A 8 -4.20 -0.65 -14.38
N PRO A 9 -2.89 -0.34 -14.39
CA PRO A 9 -1.90 -1.24 -14.98
C PRO A 9 -1.73 -2.50 -14.14
N THR A 10 -1.36 -3.58 -14.81
CA THR A 10 -0.98 -4.85 -14.21
C THR A 10 0.54 -5.00 -14.26
N PHE A 11 1.13 -5.49 -13.17
CA PHE A 11 2.56 -5.79 -13.09
C PHE A 11 2.75 -7.24 -12.65
N GLU A 12 3.72 -7.93 -13.23
CA GLU A 12 3.95 -9.32 -12.88
C GLU A 12 5.41 -9.73 -12.91
N SER A 13 5.73 -10.76 -12.12
CA SER A 13 6.96 -11.53 -12.17
C SER A 13 6.62 -13.01 -12.33
N GLU A 14 7.61 -13.88 -12.19
CA GLU A 14 7.37 -15.32 -12.16
C GLU A 14 6.45 -15.73 -10.98
N LYS A 15 6.61 -15.08 -9.81
CA LYS A 15 5.92 -15.45 -8.57
C LYS A 15 4.68 -14.60 -8.27
N TRP A 16 4.70 -13.30 -8.62
CA TRP A 16 3.74 -12.31 -8.15
C TRP A 16 3.02 -11.66 -9.31
N LEU A 17 1.73 -11.35 -9.07
CA LEU A 17 0.91 -10.56 -9.97
C LEU A 17 0.28 -9.42 -9.15
N LEU A 18 0.46 -8.18 -9.59
CA LEU A 18 -0.27 -7.01 -9.12
C LEU A 18 -1.34 -6.67 -10.15
N ARG A 19 -2.59 -6.82 -9.78
CA ARG A 19 -3.76 -6.44 -10.61
C ARG A 19 -4.74 -5.60 -9.80
N PHE A 20 -5.60 -4.89 -10.46
CA PHE A 20 -6.65 -4.15 -9.76
C PHE A 20 -7.44 -5.07 -8.83
N VAL A 21 -7.78 -4.56 -7.63
CA VAL A 21 -8.57 -5.30 -6.65
C VAL A 21 -9.98 -5.54 -7.13
N GLU A 22 -10.54 -6.71 -6.85
CA GLU A 22 -11.87 -7.13 -7.27
C GLU A 22 -12.72 -7.62 -6.08
N LYS A 23 -14.04 -7.65 -6.25
CA LYS A 23 -14.97 -8.18 -5.22
C LYS A 23 -14.72 -9.65 -4.90
N SER A 24 -14.26 -10.42 -5.88
CA SER A 24 -13.87 -11.83 -5.74
C SER A 24 -12.71 -12.05 -4.77
N ASP A 25 -11.90 -11.02 -4.50
CA ASP A 25 -10.75 -11.10 -3.59
C ASP A 25 -11.14 -11.15 -2.11
N ALA A 26 -12.41 -10.91 -1.78
CA ALA A 26 -12.89 -10.72 -0.41
C ALA A 26 -12.57 -11.88 0.54
N GLU A 27 -12.61 -13.13 0.06
CA GLU A 27 -12.34 -14.29 0.90
C GLU A 27 -10.87 -14.39 1.31
N ASP A 28 -9.96 -14.12 0.39
CA ASP A 28 -8.53 -14.15 0.67
C ASP A 28 -8.09 -12.90 1.45
N LEU A 29 -8.61 -11.72 1.09
CA LEU A 29 -8.32 -10.48 1.81
C LEU A 29 -8.88 -10.48 3.24
N LEU A 30 -9.98 -11.19 3.50
CA LEU A 30 -10.46 -11.39 4.87
C LEU A 30 -9.41 -12.09 5.75
N LYS A 31 -8.62 -13.02 5.20
CA LYS A 31 -7.53 -13.69 5.92
C LYS A 31 -6.37 -12.73 6.20
N VAL A 32 -6.11 -11.78 5.29
CA VAL A 32 -5.06 -10.76 5.45
C VAL A 32 -5.45 -9.71 6.48
N TYR A 33 -6.61 -9.06 6.30
CA TYR A 33 -7.06 -7.95 7.14
C TYR A 33 -7.70 -8.40 8.46
N GLY A 34 -8.04 -9.68 8.59
CA GLY A 34 -8.42 -10.33 9.84
C GLY A 34 -7.24 -10.89 10.64
N ASP A 35 -6.03 -10.87 10.08
CA ASP A 35 -4.82 -11.36 10.74
C ASP A 35 -4.30 -10.33 11.76
N LYS A 36 -4.51 -10.61 13.04
CA LYS A 36 -4.02 -9.74 14.14
C LYS A 36 -2.51 -9.57 14.17
N ASN A 37 -1.75 -10.53 13.61
CA ASN A 37 -0.30 -10.43 13.56
C ASN A 37 0.18 -9.53 12.40
N ALA A 38 -0.63 -9.37 11.35
CA ALA A 38 -0.34 -8.45 10.25
C ALA A 38 -0.74 -7.00 10.58
N LEU A 39 -1.82 -6.82 11.34
CA LEU A 39 -2.39 -5.52 11.67
C LEU A 39 -1.38 -4.45 12.14
N PRO A 40 -0.37 -4.76 12.99
CA PRO A 40 0.61 -3.75 13.42
C PRO A 40 1.48 -3.18 12.29
N PHE A 41 1.53 -3.82 11.14
CA PHE A 41 2.32 -3.38 9.98
C PHE A 41 1.52 -2.52 8.99
N PHE A 42 0.19 -2.45 9.13
CA PHE A 42 -0.66 -1.68 8.23
C PHE A 42 -0.57 -0.18 8.54
N ASN A 43 -0.56 0.62 7.48
CA ASN A 43 -0.56 2.07 7.61
C ASN A 43 -1.99 2.62 7.49
N SER A 44 -2.63 2.85 8.61
CA SER A 44 -3.97 3.46 8.70
C SER A 44 -3.93 4.97 9.03
N ASP A 45 -2.79 5.62 8.91
CA ASP A 45 -2.68 7.07 9.14
C ASP A 45 -3.60 7.84 8.22
N ASN A 46 -4.29 8.84 8.75
CA ASN A 46 -5.23 9.69 8.02
C ASN A 46 -6.35 8.92 7.31
N CYS A 47 -6.91 7.90 7.99
CA CYS A 47 -8.01 7.07 7.50
C CYS A 47 -9.27 7.20 8.37
N ASP A 48 -9.53 8.40 8.91
CA ASP A 48 -10.73 8.73 9.69
C ASP A 48 -11.02 7.75 10.85
N GLY A 49 -9.95 7.22 11.47
CA GLY A 49 -10.02 6.27 12.59
C GLY A 49 -10.18 4.79 12.18
N ASP A 50 -10.24 4.49 10.89
CA ASP A 50 -10.18 3.11 10.43
C ASP A 50 -8.78 2.53 10.71
N ASN A 51 -8.74 1.37 11.36
CA ASN A 51 -7.50 0.65 11.70
C ASN A 51 -7.19 -0.51 10.76
N PHE A 52 -7.98 -0.68 9.69
CA PHE A 52 -7.87 -1.76 8.71
C PHE A 52 -8.08 -3.18 9.27
N TYR A 53 -8.71 -3.32 10.44
CA TYR A 53 -9.05 -4.63 11.00
C TYR A 53 -10.41 -5.11 10.50
N TYR A 54 -10.43 -5.75 9.33
CA TYR A 54 -11.65 -6.26 8.71
C TYR A 54 -11.80 -7.76 8.98
N HIS A 55 -12.32 -8.12 10.15
CA HIS A 55 -12.40 -9.49 10.65
C HIS A 55 -13.71 -10.21 10.33
N THR A 56 -14.60 -9.61 9.57
CA THR A 56 -15.83 -10.22 9.06
C THR A 56 -15.94 -10.02 7.56
N LYS A 57 -16.64 -10.96 6.89
CA LYS A 57 -16.90 -10.85 5.44
C LYS A 57 -17.63 -9.55 5.06
N GLU A 58 -18.53 -9.11 5.94
CA GLU A 58 -19.27 -7.86 5.72
C GLU A 58 -18.34 -6.64 5.74
N LEU A 59 -17.45 -6.54 6.74
CA LEU A 59 -16.47 -5.45 6.82
C LEU A 59 -15.52 -5.47 5.64
N MET A 60 -15.02 -6.65 5.25
CA MET A 60 -14.13 -6.78 4.10
C MET A 60 -14.80 -6.37 2.79
N ASN A 61 -16.04 -6.80 2.58
CA ASN A 61 -16.81 -6.38 1.40
C ASN A 61 -17.04 -4.86 1.35
N LYS A 62 -17.37 -4.24 2.50
CA LYS A 62 -17.51 -2.78 2.59
C LYS A 62 -16.19 -2.06 2.26
N ALA A 63 -15.07 -2.58 2.74
CA ALA A 63 -13.76 -2.03 2.43
C ALA A 63 -13.45 -2.12 0.92
N ILE A 64 -13.69 -3.27 0.29
CA ILE A 64 -13.49 -3.43 -1.15
C ILE A 64 -14.42 -2.51 -1.94
N ASP A 65 -15.71 -2.41 -1.57
CA ASP A 65 -16.65 -1.47 -2.22
C ASP A 65 -16.17 -0.02 -2.12
N PHE A 66 -15.63 0.39 -0.97
CA PHE A 66 -15.03 1.70 -0.77
C PHE A 66 -13.78 1.89 -1.64
N TRP A 67 -12.90 0.90 -1.77
CA TRP A 67 -11.70 0.98 -2.62
C TRP A 67 -12.06 1.11 -4.10
N LEU A 68 -13.05 0.35 -4.57
CA LEU A 68 -13.55 0.44 -5.95
C LEU A 68 -14.19 1.82 -6.23
N TYR A 69 -14.92 2.35 -5.26
CA TYR A 69 -15.48 3.71 -5.33
C TYR A 69 -14.35 4.76 -5.36
N SER A 70 -13.37 4.66 -4.46
CA SER A 70 -12.24 5.58 -4.38
C SER A 70 -11.42 5.64 -5.67
N TYR A 71 -11.28 4.52 -6.36
CA TYR A 71 -10.63 4.48 -7.67
C TYR A 71 -11.42 5.29 -8.73
N LYS A 72 -12.75 5.15 -8.77
CA LYS A 72 -13.61 5.93 -9.67
C LYS A 72 -13.52 7.43 -9.39
N GLU A 73 -13.44 7.80 -8.11
CA GLU A 73 -13.25 9.19 -7.67
C GLU A 73 -11.80 9.68 -7.79
N LYS A 74 -10.89 8.85 -8.28
CA LYS A 74 -9.46 9.15 -8.47
C LYS A 74 -8.74 9.54 -7.16
N TRP A 75 -9.15 8.96 -6.03
CA TRP A 75 -8.52 9.22 -4.74
C TRP A 75 -7.26 8.38 -4.55
N PHE A 76 -7.34 7.09 -4.85
CA PHE A 76 -6.20 6.16 -4.82
C PHE A 76 -6.44 4.95 -5.72
N VAL A 77 -5.37 4.25 -6.01
CA VAL A 77 -5.41 2.94 -6.69
C VAL A 77 -5.01 1.87 -5.70
N ARG A 78 -5.72 0.75 -5.70
CA ARG A 78 -5.37 -0.41 -4.88
C ARG A 78 -5.23 -1.66 -5.73
N TRP A 79 -4.04 -2.23 -5.71
CA TRP A 79 -3.72 -3.50 -6.36
C TRP A 79 -3.86 -4.65 -5.37
N ALA A 80 -4.48 -5.74 -5.80
CA ALA A 80 -4.35 -7.04 -5.16
C ALA A 80 -2.98 -7.63 -5.48
N ILE A 81 -2.33 -8.22 -4.49
CA ILE A 81 -1.08 -8.97 -4.63
C ILE A 81 -1.44 -10.44 -4.71
N VAL A 82 -1.28 -11.05 -5.88
CA VAL A 82 -1.60 -12.47 -6.10
C VAL A 82 -0.32 -13.29 -6.11
N GLU A 83 -0.29 -14.35 -5.33
CA GLU A 83 0.74 -15.39 -5.41
C GLU A 83 0.37 -16.35 -6.54
N LYS A 84 1.13 -16.32 -7.66
CA LYS A 84 0.78 -17.07 -8.89
C LYS A 84 0.75 -18.58 -8.71
N SER A 85 1.56 -19.12 -7.80
CA SER A 85 1.62 -20.56 -7.54
C SER A 85 0.37 -21.13 -6.87
N THR A 86 -0.34 -20.30 -6.11
CA THR A 86 -1.54 -20.70 -5.35
C THR A 86 -2.80 -20.02 -5.85
N ASP A 87 -2.67 -19.05 -6.72
CA ASP A 87 -3.75 -18.15 -7.19
C ASP A 87 -4.48 -17.46 -6.03
N LYS A 88 -3.74 -17.14 -4.93
CA LYS A 88 -4.29 -16.51 -3.74
C LYS A 88 -3.88 -15.06 -3.64
N VAL A 89 -4.82 -14.22 -3.20
CA VAL A 89 -4.53 -12.83 -2.84
C VAL A 89 -3.94 -12.80 -1.43
N ILE A 90 -2.68 -12.35 -1.32
CA ILE A 90 -1.92 -12.36 -0.07
C ILE A 90 -1.81 -10.97 0.58
N GLY A 91 -2.36 -9.96 -0.06
CA GLY A 91 -2.29 -8.58 0.40
C GLY A 91 -2.70 -7.57 -0.65
N THR A 92 -2.47 -6.30 -0.36
CA THR A 92 -2.70 -5.20 -1.30
C THR A 92 -1.58 -4.18 -1.29
N ILE A 93 -1.44 -3.44 -2.41
CA ILE A 93 -0.72 -2.17 -2.47
C ILE A 93 -1.72 -1.06 -2.78
N GLU A 94 -1.69 0.00 -1.97
CA GLU A 94 -2.39 1.24 -2.26
C GLU A 94 -1.41 2.34 -2.62
N MET A 95 -1.72 3.11 -3.64
CA MET A 95 -0.95 4.31 -3.98
C MET A 95 -1.84 5.48 -4.39
N PHE A 96 -1.38 6.69 -4.03
CA PHE A 96 -1.98 7.95 -4.46
C PHE A 96 -0.94 9.08 -4.40
N LYS A 97 -1.14 10.12 -5.22
CA LYS A 97 -0.37 11.37 -5.11
C LYS A 97 -0.95 12.22 -4.00
N ARG A 98 -0.12 12.61 -3.06
CA ARG A 98 -0.49 13.52 -1.98
C ARG A 98 -0.07 14.95 -2.33
N LEU A 99 -1.01 15.88 -2.21
CA LEU A 99 -0.75 17.32 -2.25
C LEU A 99 -0.96 17.90 -0.86
N SER A 100 0.01 18.65 -0.36
CA SER A 100 0.02 19.18 1.01
C SER A 100 0.97 20.38 1.12
N GLU A 101 1.03 20.99 2.30
CA GLU A 101 1.95 22.09 2.62
C GLU A 101 3.16 21.59 3.45
N ASP A 102 3.27 20.30 3.74
CA ASP A 102 4.36 19.71 4.50
C ASP A 102 5.45 19.08 3.61
N ALA A 103 6.42 18.41 4.23
CA ALA A 103 7.55 17.77 3.54
C ALA A 103 7.15 16.63 2.58
N PHE A 104 5.89 16.17 2.64
CA PHE A 104 5.34 15.13 1.77
C PHE A 104 4.46 15.69 0.65
N ASN A 105 4.63 16.98 0.30
CA ASN A 105 3.97 17.54 -0.87
C ASN A 105 4.45 16.86 -2.15
N GLU A 106 3.53 16.60 -3.07
CA GLU A 106 3.76 15.90 -4.34
C GLU A 106 4.43 14.53 -4.18
N SER A 107 4.15 13.85 -3.05
CA SER A 107 4.63 12.49 -2.78
C SER A 107 3.65 11.45 -3.29
N GLY A 108 4.17 10.37 -3.89
CA GLY A 108 3.45 9.12 -4.04
C GLY A 108 3.44 8.38 -2.70
N ILE A 109 2.30 8.33 -2.02
CA ILE A 109 2.16 7.56 -0.78
C ILE A 109 1.94 6.10 -1.15
N LEU A 110 2.79 5.23 -0.62
CA LEU A 110 2.71 3.78 -0.80
C LEU A 110 2.32 3.12 0.52
N ARG A 111 1.23 2.37 0.51
CA ARG A 111 0.80 1.48 1.59
C ARG A 111 0.87 0.05 1.09
N LEU A 112 1.61 -0.80 1.80
CA LEU A 112 1.77 -2.22 1.47
C LEU A 112 1.25 -3.04 2.65
N ASP A 113 0.16 -3.75 2.43
CA ASP A 113 -0.49 -4.59 3.42
C ASP A 113 -0.43 -6.05 2.96
N VAL A 114 0.23 -6.91 3.73
CA VAL A 114 0.35 -8.35 3.45
C VAL A 114 0.01 -9.16 4.70
N GLY A 115 -0.42 -10.41 4.51
CA GLY A 115 -0.57 -11.34 5.62
C GLY A 115 0.75 -11.54 6.37
N SER A 116 0.69 -11.78 7.69
CA SER A 116 1.89 -11.82 8.54
C SER A 116 2.95 -12.84 8.11
N SER A 117 2.56 -13.94 7.49
CA SER A 117 3.48 -14.95 6.94
C SER A 117 4.34 -14.43 5.77
N TYR A 118 3.89 -13.37 5.10
CA TYR A 118 4.55 -12.72 3.97
C TYR A 118 5.36 -11.48 4.38
N GLU A 119 5.34 -11.08 5.65
CA GLU A 119 6.12 -9.95 6.19
C GLU A 119 7.60 -10.34 6.32
N LYS A 120 8.26 -10.56 5.18
CA LYS A 120 9.67 -10.97 5.02
C LYS A 120 10.34 -10.06 4.01
N ALA A 121 11.57 -9.63 4.29
CA ALA A 121 12.30 -8.67 3.48
C ALA A 121 12.39 -9.07 2.00
N GLU A 122 12.68 -10.33 1.71
CA GLU A 122 12.78 -10.83 0.34
C GLU A 122 11.45 -10.78 -0.41
N VAL A 123 10.35 -11.18 0.26
CA VAL A 123 8.99 -11.15 -0.32
C VAL A 123 8.58 -9.71 -0.59
N LEU A 124 8.71 -8.83 0.40
CA LEU A 124 8.37 -7.42 0.27
C LEU A 124 9.19 -6.74 -0.83
N LYS A 125 10.48 -7.04 -0.92
CA LYS A 125 11.38 -6.55 -1.98
C LYS A 125 10.93 -7.01 -3.37
N GLU A 126 10.62 -8.29 -3.55
CA GLU A 126 10.12 -8.82 -4.83
C GLU A 126 8.83 -8.09 -5.25
N ILE A 127 7.88 -7.92 -4.33
CA ILE A 127 6.60 -7.22 -4.59
C ILE A 127 6.84 -5.74 -4.92
N MET A 128 7.65 -5.04 -4.12
CA MET A 128 7.96 -3.61 -4.33
C MET A 128 8.69 -3.38 -5.66
N SER A 129 9.51 -4.33 -6.12
CA SER A 129 10.23 -4.23 -7.40
C SER A 129 9.31 -4.13 -8.61
N LEU A 130 8.07 -4.61 -8.50
CA LEU A 130 7.08 -4.55 -9.58
C LEU A 130 6.47 -3.17 -9.75
N ILE A 131 6.37 -2.37 -8.70
CA ILE A 131 5.61 -1.12 -8.74
C ILE A 131 6.49 0.13 -8.60
N ILE A 132 7.53 0.10 -7.77
CA ILE A 132 8.38 1.28 -7.49
C ILE A 132 8.95 1.90 -8.76
N PRO A 133 9.50 1.15 -9.75
CA PRO A 133 10.08 1.73 -10.95
C PRO A 133 9.10 2.56 -11.79
N HIS A 134 7.81 2.29 -11.66
CA HIS A 134 6.75 2.93 -12.44
C HIS A 134 6.04 4.05 -11.68
N SER A 135 6.24 4.12 -10.37
CA SER A 135 5.44 4.96 -9.47
C SER A 135 5.59 6.45 -9.73
N PHE A 136 6.80 6.92 -10.04
CA PHE A 136 7.06 8.35 -10.28
C PHE A 136 6.30 8.86 -11.49
N GLU A 137 6.38 8.17 -12.63
CA GLU A 137 5.65 8.54 -13.85
C GLU A 137 4.15 8.35 -13.66
N MET A 138 3.73 7.24 -13.07
CA MET A 138 2.32 6.85 -12.92
C MET A 138 1.53 7.85 -12.07
N PHE A 139 2.15 8.41 -11.03
CA PHE A 139 1.52 9.38 -10.12
C PHE A 139 2.05 10.81 -10.30
N ASP A 140 2.95 11.07 -11.26
CA ASP A 140 3.57 12.39 -11.45
C ASP A 140 4.02 12.97 -10.10
N CYS A 141 4.79 12.22 -9.35
CA CYS A 141 5.24 12.58 -8.00
C CYS A 141 6.75 12.81 -7.95
N LYS A 142 7.21 13.62 -6.98
CA LYS A 142 8.62 14.00 -6.84
C LYS A 142 9.40 13.07 -5.92
N GLN A 143 8.68 12.34 -5.07
CA GLN A 143 9.23 11.36 -4.13
C GLN A 143 8.19 10.30 -3.82
N LEU A 144 8.63 9.14 -3.37
CA LEU A 144 7.75 8.13 -2.77
C LEU A 144 7.89 8.19 -1.24
N ALA A 145 6.80 7.94 -0.54
CA ALA A 145 6.80 7.87 0.91
C ALA A 145 6.00 6.66 1.38
N THR A 146 6.54 5.96 2.38
CA THR A 146 5.87 4.83 3.03
C THR A 146 6.11 4.87 4.53
N LYS A 147 5.13 4.45 5.33
CA LYS A 147 5.30 4.33 6.79
C LYS A 147 5.89 2.97 7.12
N ILE A 148 6.94 2.98 7.93
CA ILE A 148 7.57 1.75 8.43
C ILE A 148 7.70 1.87 9.94
N PRO A 149 6.90 1.11 10.71
CA PRO A 149 7.01 1.06 12.16
C PRO A 149 8.42 0.64 12.61
N ILE A 150 8.89 1.15 13.73
CA ILE A 150 10.26 0.91 14.21
C ILE A 150 10.60 -0.57 14.43
N TYR A 151 9.58 -1.38 14.71
CA TYR A 151 9.70 -2.83 14.91
C TYR A 151 9.61 -3.63 13.59
N ALA A 152 9.26 -3.00 12.48
CA ALA A 152 9.10 -3.66 11.17
C ALA A 152 10.44 -3.81 10.45
N VAL A 153 11.35 -4.61 11.03
CA VAL A 153 12.73 -4.79 10.55
C VAL A 153 12.78 -5.30 9.11
N GLU A 154 12.00 -6.32 8.80
CA GLU A 154 11.92 -6.90 7.46
C GLU A 154 11.49 -5.87 6.41
N ARG A 155 10.51 -5.07 6.75
CA ARG A 155 9.99 -3.99 5.90
C ARG A 155 11.01 -2.89 5.70
N ALA A 156 11.77 -2.53 6.74
CA ALA A 156 12.85 -1.57 6.66
C ALA A 156 13.99 -2.06 5.73
N LEU A 157 14.39 -3.32 5.85
CA LEU A 157 15.39 -3.93 4.98
C LEU A 157 14.94 -3.93 3.50
N ALA A 158 13.68 -4.28 3.25
CA ALA A 158 13.13 -4.23 1.90
C ALA A 158 13.16 -2.81 1.31
N ALA A 159 12.71 -1.81 2.07
CA ALA A 159 12.69 -0.42 1.63
C ALA A 159 14.10 0.14 1.39
N GLN A 160 15.05 -0.14 2.28
CA GLN A 160 16.46 0.26 2.11
C GLN A 160 17.08 -0.28 0.83
N ALA A 161 16.71 -1.48 0.40
CA ALA A 161 17.21 -2.07 -0.85
C ALA A 161 16.82 -1.25 -2.10
N PHE A 162 15.77 -0.41 -2.02
CA PHE A 162 15.38 0.53 -3.07
C PHE A 162 15.93 1.94 -2.86
N GLY A 163 16.61 2.21 -1.76
CA GLY A 163 17.13 3.52 -1.42
C GLY A 163 16.16 4.39 -0.63
N PHE A 164 15.12 3.82 -0.03
CA PHE A 164 14.32 4.58 0.93
C PHE A 164 15.16 4.91 2.17
N GLU A 165 15.03 6.14 2.62
CA GLU A 165 15.69 6.64 3.81
C GLU A 165 14.65 7.07 4.85
N LYS A 166 14.93 6.73 6.12
CA LYS A 166 14.10 7.18 7.23
C LYS A 166 14.17 8.70 7.37
N THR A 167 13.02 9.33 7.60
CA THR A 167 12.94 10.77 7.87
C THR A 167 12.33 11.05 9.23
N ASP A 168 12.73 12.17 9.84
CA ASP A 168 12.14 12.75 11.05
C ASP A 168 10.96 13.67 10.75
N LYS A 169 10.68 13.91 9.48
CA LYS A 169 9.54 14.75 9.06
C LYS A 169 8.22 14.11 9.41
N LEU A 170 7.25 14.94 9.76
CA LEU A 170 5.89 14.52 10.07
C LEU A 170 4.99 14.70 8.85
N LEU A 171 4.15 13.71 8.59
CA LEU A 171 3.03 13.83 7.66
C LEU A 171 1.86 14.43 8.44
N VAL A 172 1.35 15.57 7.99
CA VAL A 172 0.27 16.30 8.67
C VAL A 172 -1.04 16.11 7.92
N ALA A 173 -2.03 15.53 8.58
CA ALA A 173 -3.37 15.38 8.02
C ALA A 173 -4.11 16.72 7.93
N LYS A 174 -5.23 16.75 7.20
CA LYS A 174 -6.05 17.99 7.04
C LYS A 174 -6.62 18.53 8.34
N ASP A 175 -6.86 17.67 9.31
CA ASP A 175 -7.31 18.01 10.66
C ASP A 175 -6.17 18.46 11.59
N GLY A 176 -4.92 18.50 11.10
CA GLY A 176 -3.73 18.89 11.85
C GLY A 176 -3.06 17.77 12.63
N VAL A 177 -3.58 16.54 12.60
CA VAL A 177 -2.93 15.38 13.22
C VAL A 177 -1.63 15.08 12.49
N ALA A 178 -0.55 14.90 13.26
CA ALA A 178 0.78 14.66 12.73
C ALA A 178 1.21 13.21 12.95
N PHE A 179 1.72 12.58 11.91
CA PHE A 179 2.17 11.19 11.89
C PHE A 179 3.66 11.09 11.62
N ASN A 180 4.35 10.22 12.32
CA ASN A 180 5.79 9.93 12.16
C ASN A 180 6.05 8.53 11.57
N GLY A 181 7.33 8.15 11.50
CA GLY A 181 7.74 6.81 11.07
C GLY A 181 7.77 6.63 9.55
N TYR A 182 7.77 7.73 8.80
CA TYR A 182 7.86 7.68 7.35
C TYR A 182 9.30 7.52 6.84
N TRP A 183 9.39 6.88 5.69
CA TRP A 183 10.58 6.71 4.89
C TRP A 183 10.31 7.29 3.52
N ILE A 184 11.32 7.92 2.90
CA ILE A 184 11.21 8.59 1.61
C ILE A 184 12.25 8.04 0.63
N TYR A 185 11.87 8.00 -0.64
CA TYR A 185 12.71 7.69 -1.79
C TYR A 185 12.52 8.78 -2.85
N LYS A 186 13.64 9.31 -3.41
CA LYS A 186 13.67 10.41 -4.39
C LYS A 186 14.28 9.96 -5.70
#